data_dcc63852947ccad04b82871dafa33d60
#
_entry.id   dcc63852947ccad04b82871dafa33d60
#
_cell.length_a   1.000
_cell.length_b   1.000
_cell.length_c   1.000
_cell.angle_alpha   90.00
_cell.angle_beta   90.00
_cell.angle_gamma   90.00
#
_symmetry.space_group_name_H-M   'P 1'
#
loop_
_entity.id
_entity.type
_entity.pdbx_description
1 polymer ?
#
loop_
_entity_poly.entity_id
_entity_poly.type
_entity_poly.pdbx_seq_one_letter_code
_entity_poly.pdbx_strand_id
1 'polypeptide(L)'
;MIFSSYLIMDYEPLTAINDAFLNKLIPREIYEIILKRLSVLLDGIKRIEKTSMIKFPPYYIEPSLVVSSSLIEFDQYGLLFARTIPDINNKGDLSIFIQITAPLVVYGLKSSIHTILAHEFLHYVSLVNRFMKMNIHSDNVKSTFYEEKYDDFERLFDAKKLFKNDNILLTCLKNKFQDGFKDVHLEEQVVKNWINRGLRIKKIRLEDNNISIPVSSILNFQVEPSLKNRLRYILEDNCNKF
;
A
#
# COMPACT_ATOMS: atom_id res chain seq x y z
N MET A 1 -9.93 0.80 -39.31
CA MET A 1 -10.16 -0.22 -38.27
C MET A 1 -8.92 -0.21 -37.38
N ILE A 2 -8.93 0.66 -36.36
CA ILE A 2 -7.79 0.84 -35.45
C ILE A 2 -8.12 0.03 -34.22
N PHE A 3 -7.47 -1.11 -34.07
CA PHE A 3 -7.50 -1.89 -32.84
C PHE A 3 -6.76 -1.11 -31.75
N SER A 4 -7.50 -0.38 -30.93
CA SER A 4 -7.03 0.15 -29.67
C SER A 4 -6.88 -1.03 -28.71
N SER A 5 -5.70 -1.61 -28.66
CA SER A 5 -5.27 -2.50 -27.60
C SER A 5 -5.19 -1.67 -26.31
N TYR A 6 -6.29 -1.61 -25.56
CA TYR A 6 -6.25 -1.17 -24.18
C TYR A 6 -5.54 -2.25 -23.37
N LEU A 7 -4.25 -2.03 -23.23
CA LEU A 7 -3.39 -2.66 -22.26
C LEU A 7 -4.08 -2.69 -20.89
N ILE A 8 -4.17 -3.88 -20.32
CA ILE A 8 -3.92 -4.07 -18.90
C ILE A 8 -2.74 -3.13 -18.62
N MET A 9 -2.93 -2.08 -17.82
CA MET A 9 -1.83 -1.26 -17.39
C MET A 9 -0.88 -2.19 -16.63
N ASP A 10 0.14 -2.70 -17.32
CA ASP A 10 1.31 -3.25 -16.66
C ASP A 10 1.91 -2.09 -15.90
N TYR A 11 1.55 -1.99 -14.63
CA TYR A 11 2.16 -1.03 -13.72
C TYR A 11 3.61 -1.42 -13.57
N GLU A 12 4.45 -0.95 -14.49
CA GLU A 12 5.89 -1.03 -14.28
C GLU A 12 6.22 -0.15 -13.06
N PRO A 13 6.82 -0.72 -12.02
CA PRO A 13 7.05 -0.02 -10.75
C PRO A 13 7.76 1.33 -10.88
N LEU A 14 8.57 1.49 -11.94
CA LEU A 14 9.42 2.66 -12.16
C LEU A 14 8.87 3.66 -13.19
N THR A 15 7.77 3.39 -13.87
CA THR A 15 7.27 4.27 -14.95
C THR A 15 7.10 5.70 -14.43
N ALA A 16 6.38 5.90 -13.32
CA ALA A 16 6.16 7.22 -12.76
C ALA A 16 7.48 7.92 -12.32
N ILE A 17 8.46 7.16 -11.85
CA ILE A 17 9.78 7.67 -11.48
C ILE A 17 10.58 8.09 -12.71
N ASN A 18 10.56 7.28 -13.76
CA ASN A 18 11.24 7.58 -15.02
C ASN A 18 10.65 8.85 -15.66
N ASP A 19 9.32 8.94 -15.71
CA ASP A 19 8.62 10.12 -16.24
C ASP A 19 8.93 11.37 -15.41
N ALA A 20 8.93 11.26 -14.09
CA ALA A 20 9.27 12.38 -13.21
C ALA A 20 10.73 12.84 -13.38
N PHE A 21 11.66 11.91 -13.62
CA PHE A 21 13.05 12.25 -13.91
C PHE A 21 13.21 12.93 -15.26
N LEU A 22 12.61 12.39 -16.32
CA LEU A 22 12.63 12.97 -17.68
C LEU A 22 12.04 14.39 -17.69
N ASN A 23 10.97 14.60 -16.91
CA ASN A 23 10.33 15.91 -16.78
C ASN A 23 11.00 16.82 -15.72
N LYS A 24 12.18 16.46 -15.21
CA LYS A 24 12.95 17.23 -14.21
C LYS A 24 12.16 17.53 -12.91
N LEU A 25 11.21 16.67 -12.55
CA LEU A 25 10.39 16.80 -11.34
C LEU A 25 11.07 16.22 -10.10
N ILE A 26 12.07 15.36 -10.30
CA ILE A 26 12.92 14.82 -9.24
C ILE A 26 14.41 15.04 -9.62
N PRO A 27 15.27 15.35 -8.65
CA PRO A 27 16.71 15.48 -8.89
C PRO A 27 17.35 14.15 -9.31
N ARG A 28 18.40 14.22 -10.10
CA ARG A 28 19.19 13.05 -10.53
C ARG A 28 19.68 12.21 -9.37
N GLU A 29 20.15 12.84 -8.31
CA GLU A 29 20.59 12.20 -7.08
C GLU A 29 19.49 11.27 -6.47
N ILE A 30 18.26 11.78 -6.38
CA ILE A 30 17.10 11.02 -5.86
C ILE A 30 16.80 9.84 -6.79
N TYR A 31 16.77 10.06 -8.10
CA TYR A 31 16.55 9.03 -9.09
C TYR A 31 17.57 7.88 -8.95
N GLU A 32 18.86 8.21 -8.88
CA GLU A 32 19.94 7.22 -8.75
C GLU A 32 19.85 6.44 -7.41
N ILE A 33 19.47 7.10 -6.32
CA ILE A 33 19.24 6.42 -5.03
C ILE A 33 18.07 5.43 -5.14
N ILE A 34 16.96 5.82 -5.76
CA ILE A 34 15.82 4.92 -5.95
C ILE A 34 16.24 3.66 -6.69
N LEU A 35 16.95 3.81 -7.82
CA LEU A 35 17.43 2.67 -8.60
C LEU A 35 18.35 1.75 -7.79
N LYS A 36 19.30 2.31 -7.03
CA LYS A 36 20.20 1.52 -6.17
C LYS A 36 19.45 0.78 -5.06
N ARG A 37 18.36 1.36 -4.56
CA ARG A 37 17.61 0.79 -3.43
C ARG A 37 16.40 -0.07 -3.85
N LEU A 38 16.16 -0.21 -5.14
CA LEU A 38 15.10 -1.08 -5.65
C LEU A 38 15.24 -2.52 -5.17
N SER A 39 16.48 -3.01 -5.04
CA SER A 39 16.75 -4.35 -4.51
C SER A 39 16.22 -4.54 -3.07
N VAL A 40 16.30 -3.51 -2.23
CA VAL A 40 15.77 -3.55 -0.85
C VAL A 40 14.25 -3.68 -0.85
N LEU A 41 13.57 -2.96 -1.76
CA LEU A 41 12.12 -3.06 -1.95
C LEU A 41 11.72 -4.46 -2.40
N LEU A 42 12.40 -4.98 -3.42
CA LEU A 42 12.16 -6.32 -3.97
C LEU A 42 12.43 -7.43 -2.94
N ASP A 43 13.45 -7.28 -2.11
CA ASP A 43 13.72 -8.20 -0.99
C ASP A 43 12.55 -8.23 0.01
N GLY A 44 11.94 -7.06 0.30
CA GLY A 44 10.77 -6.96 1.15
C GLY A 44 9.56 -7.68 0.56
N ILE A 45 9.30 -7.46 -0.73
CA ILE A 45 8.22 -8.12 -1.47
C ILE A 45 8.41 -9.65 -1.45
N LYS A 46 9.60 -10.14 -1.82
CA LYS A 46 9.92 -11.58 -1.80
C LYS A 46 9.76 -12.19 -0.42
N ARG A 47 10.14 -11.45 0.64
CA ARG A 47 9.96 -11.88 2.03
C ARG A 47 8.49 -12.06 2.37
N ILE A 48 7.64 -11.11 1.99
CA ILE A 48 6.19 -11.14 2.19
C ILE A 48 5.58 -12.32 1.43
N GLU A 49 5.87 -12.46 0.15
CA GLU A 49 5.38 -13.56 -0.69
C GLU A 49 5.78 -14.94 -0.12
N LYS A 50 7.05 -15.10 0.25
CA LYS A 50 7.57 -16.34 0.84
C LYS A 50 6.86 -16.69 2.15
N THR A 51 6.60 -15.70 3.00
CA THR A 51 6.06 -15.93 4.34
C THR A 51 4.54 -16.12 4.31
N SER A 52 3.84 -15.32 3.52
CA SER A 52 2.38 -15.39 3.39
C SER A 52 1.93 -16.52 2.44
N MET A 53 2.80 -16.93 1.51
CA MET A 53 2.48 -17.80 0.36
C MET A 53 1.41 -17.18 -0.55
N ILE A 54 1.39 -15.86 -0.63
CA ILE A 54 0.49 -15.06 -1.48
C ILE A 54 1.36 -14.13 -2.30
N LYS A 55 1.05 -14.00 -3.60
CA LYS A 55 1.71 -13.05 -4.49
C LYS A 55 1.42 -11.62 -4.05
N PHE A 56 2.46 -10.78 -4.05
CA PHE A 56 2.29 -9.36 -3.76
C PHE A 56 1.46 -8.69 -4.86
N PRO A 57 0.54 -7.77 -4.52
CA PRO A 57 -0.28 -7.09 -5.53
C PRO A 57 0.58 -6.20 -6.44
N PRO A 58 0.05 -5.76 -7.59
CA PRO A 58 0.67 -4.73 -8.41
C PRO A 58 1.03 -3.51 -7.56
N TYR A 59 2.16 -2.88 -7.86
CA TYR A 59 2.62 -1.70 -7.13
C TYR A 59 3.36 -0.74 -8.04
N TYR A 60 3.45 0.53 -7.63
CA TYR A 60 4.27 1.52 -8.30
C TYR A 60 4.91 2.48 -7.29
N ILE A 61 5.99 3.15 -7.70
CA ILE A 61 6.66 4.14 -6.87
C ILE A 61 6.18 5.53 -7.28
N GLU A 62 5.48 6.21 -6.37
CA GLU A 62 5.04 7.60 -6.50
C GLU A 62 6.25 8.52 -6.29
N PRO A 63 6.60 9.39 -7.27
CA PRO A 63 7.78 10.26 -7.19
C PRO A 63 7.68 11.37 -6.13
N SER A 64 6.53 11.54 -5.51
CA SER A 64 6.27 12.59 -4.52
C SER A 64 6.19 12.02 -3.11
N LEU A 65 6.44 12.87 -2.11
CA LEU A 65 5.92 12.64 -0.77
C LEU A 65 4.41 12.83 -0.80
N VAL A 66 3.64 11.87 -0.30
CA VAL A 66 2.19 12.01 -0.16
C VAL A 66 1.89 12.48 1.26
N VAL A 67 1.08 13.52 1.38
CA VAL A 67 0.60 14.03 2.67
C VAL A 67 -0.92 14.07 2.67
N SER A 68 -1.51 13.61 3.74
CA SER A 68 -2.96 13.64 3.94
C SER A 68 -3.35 14.75 4.90
N SER A 69 -4.46 15.42 4.64
CA SER A 69 -5.08 16.36 5.56
C SER A 69 -6.53 15.98 5.81
N SER A 70 -7.02 16.16 7.04
CA SER A 70 -8.44 16.07 7.34
C SER A 70 -9.06 17.47 7.29
N LEU A 71 -10.36 17.56 6.91
CA LEU A 71 -11.10 18.84 6.94
C LEU A 71 -11.29 19.38 8.36
N ILE A 72 -11.24 18.51 9.37
CA ILE A 72 -11.55 18.85 10.75
C ILE A 72 -10.35 19.47 11.46
N GLU A 73 -9.13 19.15 11.03
CA GLU A 73 -7.90 19.60 11.66
C GLU A 73 -6.92 20.10 10.59
N PHE A 74 -7.11 21.33 10.16
CA PHE A 74 -6.32 21.95 9.07
C PHE A 74 -4.81 21.97 9.30
N ASP A 75 -4.37 21.85 10.56
CA ASP A 75 -2.96 21.95 10.95
C ASP A 75 -2.24 20.60 11.10
N GLN A 76 -2.96 19.47 10.98
CA GLN A 76 -2.35 18.16 11.08
C GLN A 76 -2.25 17.49 9.72
N TYR A 77 -1.03 17.32 9.23
CA TYR A 77 -0.71 16.56 8.03
C TYR A 77 -0.11 15.21 8.40
N GLY A 78 -0.72 14.13 7.95
CA GLY A 78 -0.12 12.81 8.04
C GLY A 78 0.83 12.56 6.87
N LEU A 79 2.04 12.07 7.15
CA LEU A 79 2.97 11.60 6.12
C LEU A 79 2.57 10.18 5.72
N LEU A 80 2.34 9.98 4.43
CA LEU A 80 1.98 8.67 3.88
C LEU A 80 3.19 8.10 3.11
N PHE A 81 3.72 7.02 3.61
CA PHE A 81 4.87 6.35 3.01
C PHE A 81 4.49 5.28 2.00
N ALA A 82 3.36 4.63 2.20
CA ALA A 82 2.72 3.75 1.25
C ALA A 82 1.21 3.75 1.47
N ARG A 83 0.44 3.20 0.55
CA ARG A 83 -1.00 3.01 0.69
C ARG A 83 -1.54 1.97 -0.28
N THR A 84 -2.56 1.26 0.13
CA THR A 84 -3.32 0.32 -0.70
C THR A 84 -4.49 1.06 -1.34
N ILE A 85 -4.58 1.03 -2.66
CA ILE A 85 -5.54 1.80 -3.45
C ILE A 85 -6.39 0.84 -4.29
N PRO A 86 -7.72 0.77 -4.08
CA PRO A 86 -8.62 0.21 -5.07
C PRO A 86 -8.81 1.23 -6.20
N ASP A 87 -8.83 0.77 -7.43
CA ASP A 87 -9.06 1.58 -8.62
C ASP A 87 -10.03 0.89 -9.57
N ILE A 88 -10.84 1.66 -10.25
CA ILE A 88 -11.84 1.18 -11.20
C ILE A 88 -11.54 1.81 -12.55
N ASN A 89 -11.24 0.97 -13.52
CA ASN A 89 -10.99 1.43 -14.87
C ASN A 89 -12.30 1.87 -15.58
N ASN A 90 -12.17 2.48 -16.75
CA ASN A 90 -13.31 2.95 -17.56
C ASN A 90 -14.27 1.81 -18.00
N LYS A 91 -13.87 0.54 -17.86
CA LYS A 91 -14.72 -0.62 -18.16
C LYS A 91 -15.46 -1.15 -16.94
N GLY A 92 -15.20 -0.57 -15.76
CA GLY A 92 -15.77 -1.01 -14.50
C GLY A 92 -14.98 -2.15 -13.84
N ASP A 93 -13.79 -2.51 -14.36
CA ASP A 93 -12.97 -3.55 -13.73
C ASP A 93 -12.25 -2.98 -12.52
N LEU A 94 -12.40 -3.65 -11.39
CA LEU A 94 -11.76 -3.30 -10.14
C LEU A 94 -10.35 -3.92 -10.09
N SER A 95 -9.39 -3.09 -9.76
CA SER A 95 -8.01 -3.48 -9.43
C SER A 95 -7.60 -2.92 -8.07
N ILE A 96 -6.64 -3.56 -7.43
CA ILE A 96 -6.08 -3.09 -6.16
C ILE A 96 -4.56 -3.09 -6.32
N PHE A 97 -3.94 -1.98 -6.00
CA PHE A 97 -2.49 -1.83 -6.08
C PHE A 97 -1.93 -1.11 -4.86
N ILE A 98 -0.62 -1.24 -4.66
CA ILE A 98 0.09 -0.54 -3.58
C ILE A 98 0.91 0.60 -4.18
N GLN A 99 0.61 1.83 -3.76
CA GLN A 99 1.43 3.00 -4.01
C GLN A 99 2.52 3.09 -2.93
N ILE A 100 3.77 3.23 -3.35
CA ILE A 100 4.93 3.36 -2.47
C ILE A 100 5.56 4.72 -2.76
N THR A 101 5.82 5.55 -1.76
CA THR A 101 6.38 6.87 -2.02
C THR A 101 7.91 6.84 -2.19
N ALA A 102 8.44 7.67 -3.07
CA ALA A 102 9.88 7.80 -3.28
C ALA A 102 10.66 8.10 -1.98
N PRO A 103 10.18 8.97 -1.06
CA PRO A 103 10.85 9.19 0.24
C PRO A 103 11.03 7.92 1.07
N LEU A 104 10.07 6.99 1.06
CA LEU A 104 10.23 5.69 1.75
C LEU A 104 11.40 4.91 1.15
N VAL A 105 11.46 4.83 -0.17
CA VAL A 105 12.52 4.09 -0.86
C VAL A 105 13.89 4.73 -0.59
N VAL A 106 13.97 6.06 -0.62
CA VAL A 106 15.22 6.82 -0.47
C VAL A 106 15.75 6.79 0.96
N TYR A 107 14.90 7.01 1.96
CA TYR A 107 15.34 7.24 3.35
C TYR A 107 14.98 6.10 4.31
N GLY A 108 14.03 5.24 3.95
CA GLY A 108 13.61 4.14 4.82
C GLY A 108 14.74 3.15 5.10
N LEU A 109 14.92 2.76 6.35
CA LEU A 109 15.76 1.61 6.66
C LEU A 109 15.18 0.34 6.05
N LYS A 110 15.99 -0.69 5.82
CA LYS A 110 15.51 -1.97 5.28
C LYS A 110 14.33 -2.52 6.10
N SER A 111 14.42 -2.46 7.42
CA SER A 111 13.33 -2.88 8.32
C SER A 111 12.08 -2.05 8.13
N SER A 112 12.19 -0.73 7.99
CA SER A 112 11.07 0.19 7.78
C SER A 112 10.35 -0.11 6.47
N ILE A 113 11.10 -0.25 5.36
CA ILE A 113 10.54 -0.59 4.05
C ILE A 113 9.79 -1.92 4.13
N HIS A 114 10.41 -2.98 4.66
CA HIS A 114 9.76 -4.30 4.76
C HIS A 114 8.52 -4.28 5.64
N THR A 115 8.54 -3.51 6.73
CA THR A 115 7.42 -3.43 7.67
C THR A 115 6.25 -2.66 7.07
N ILE A 116 6.51 -1.53 6.38
CA ILE A 116 5.47 -0.74 5.72
C ILE A 116 4.86 -1.53 4.56
N LEU A 117 5.67 -2.22 3.75
CA LEU A 117 5.15 -3.10 2.71
C LEU A 117 4.27 -4.22 3.27
N ALA A 118 4.65 -4.82 4.40
CA ALA A 118 3.85 -5.85 5.04
C ALA A 118 2.54 -5.31 5.61
N HIS A 119 2.54 -4.09 6.15
CA HIS A 119 1.35 -3.41 6.62
C HIS A 119 0.37 -3.15 5.47
N GLU A 120 0.84 -2.58 4.36
CA GLU A 120 0.01 -2.38 3.17
C GLU A 120 -0.51 -3.70 2.57
N PHE A 121 0.30 -4.74 2.64
CA PHE A 121 -0.12 -6.07 2.23
C PHE A 121 -1.26 -6.63 3.11
N LEU A 122 -1.28 -6.32 4.42
CA LEU A 122 -2.41 -6.66 5.30
C LEU A 122 -3.68 -5.92 4.88
N HIS A 123 -3.58 -4.63 4.52
CA HIS A 123 -4.70 -3.86 3.96
C HIS A 123 -5.23 -4.49 2.68
N TYR A 124 -4.34 -4.84 1.76
CA TYR A 124 -4.71 -5.54 0.53
C TYR A 124 -5.48 -6.83 0.80
N VAL A 125 -4.95 -7.69 1.65
CA VAL A 125 -5.58 -8.98 2.01
C VAL A 125 -6.94 -8.76 2.69
N SER A 126 -7.04 -7.78 3.58
CA SER A 126 -8.29 -7.41 4.26
C SER A 126 -9.35 -6.95 3.26
N LEU A 127 -8.96 -6.10 2.32
CA LEU A 127 -9.86 -5.57 1.29
C LEU A 127 -10.36 -6.69 0.36
N VAL A 128 -9.45 -7.55 -0.13
CA VAL A 128 -9.84 -8.72 -0.93
C VAL A 128 -10.79 -9.64 -0.17
N ASN A 129 -10.53 -9.90 1.11
CA ASN A 129 -11.40 -10.74 1.94
C ASN A 129 -12.80 -10.12 2.12
N ARG A 130 -12.89 -8.78 2.27
CA ARG A 130 -14.18 -8.07 2.31
C ARG A 130 -14.94 -8.22 0.99
N PHE A 131 -14.28 -8.06 -0.14
CA PHE A 131 -14.91 -8.24 -1.46
C PHE A 131 -15.38 -9.69 -1.67
N MET A 132 -14.57 -10.68 -1.30
CA MET A 132 -14.95 -12.09 -1.40
C MET A 132 -16.19 -12.45 -0.57
N LYS A 133 -16.39 -11.79 0.57
CA LYS A 133 -17.51 -12.03 1.47
C LYS A 133 -18.73 -11.19 1.16
N MET A 134 -18.64 -10.27 0.18
CA MET A 134 -19.67 -9.26 -0.08
C MET A 134 -20.06 -8.45 1.17
N ASN A 135 -19.18 -8.41 2.18
CA ASN A 135 -19.40 -7.71 3.45
C ASN A 135 -19.11 -6.21 3.30
N ILE A 136 -19.83 -5.57 2.40
CA ILE A 136 -19.73 -4.14 2.14
C ILE A 136 -20.92 -3.51 2.84
N HIS A 137 -20.74 -3.14 4.10
CA HIS A 137 -21.80 -2.52 4.90
C HIS A 137 -21.98 -1.02 4.64
N SER A 138 -21.21 -0.42 3.76
CA SER A 138 -21.40 0.96 3.33
C SER A 138 -20.95 1.12 1.90
N ASP A 139 -21.63 1.94 1.13
CA ASP A 139 -21.28 2.33 -0.23
C ASP A 139 -19.93 3.08 -0.32
N ASN A 140 -19.30 3.33 0.81
CA ASN A 140 -18.02 3.98 0.93
C ASN A 140 -16.99 2.98 1.45
N VAL A 141 -16.22 2.37 0.55
CA VAL A 141 -14.91 1.83 0.91
C VAL A 141 -14.05 3.04 1.23
N LYS A 142 -14.06 3.44 2.50
CA LYS A 142 -13.15 4.48 2.98
C LYS A 142 -11.75 3.98 2.68
N SER A 143 -10.96 4.80 2.01
CA SER A 143 -9.57 4.49 1.75
C SER A 143 -8.90 4.15 3.09
N THR A 144 -7.90 3.29 3.04
CA THR A 144 -7.10 2.85 4.19
C THR A 144 -6.57 3.97 5.09
N PHE A 145 -6.62 5.21 4.65
CA PHE A 145 -6.24 6.41 5.39
C PHE A 145 -6.95 6.65 6.71
N TYR A 146 -8.23 6.32 6.80
CA TYR A 146 -8.99 6.50 8.04
C TYR A 146 -8.56 5.51 9.12
N GLU A 147 -8.00 4.41 8.68
CA GLU A 147 -7.58 3.33 9.54
C GLU A 147 -6.24 3.65 10.23
N GLU A 148 -5.36 4.40 9.59
CA GLU A 148 -4.06 4.77 10.16
C GLU A 148 -4.16 5.72 11.37
N LYS A 149 -5.21 6.52 11.44
CA LYS A 149 -5.41 7.48 12.55
C LYS A 149 -6.12 6.85 13.75
N TYR A 150 -6.87 5.75 13.58
CA TYR A 150 -7.76 5.19 14.58
C TYR A 150 -7.50 3.70 14.85
N ASP A 151 -6.28 3.33 15.14
CA ASP A 151 -5.97 2.07 15.84
C ASP A 151 -6.50 0.78 15.18
N ASP A 152 -6.38 0.69 13.86
CA ASP A 152 -6.97 -0.39 13.09
C ASP A 152 -6.07 -1.60 12.85
N PHE A 153 -4.93 -1.67 13.53
CA PHE A 153 -4.11 -2.87 13.48
C PHE A 153 -4.90 -4.13 13.88
N GLU A 154 -5.85 -3.98 14.80
CA GLU A 154 -6.76 -5.07 15.22
C GLU A 154 -7.83 -5.42 14.17
N ARG A 155 -8.18 -4.48 13.28
CA ARG A 155 -9.18 -4.68 12.22
C ARG A 155 -8.58 -5.21 10.93
N LEU A 156 -7.27 -5.15 10.78
CA LEU A 156 -6.57 -5.74 9.65
C LEU A 156 -6.61 -7.27 9.72
N PHE A 157 -6.32 -7.89 8.59
CA PHE A 157 -6.14 -9.32 8.57
C PHE A 157 -5.02 -9.73 9.55
N ASP A 158 -5.25 -10.75 10.37
CA ASP A 158 -4.35 -11.14 11.44
C ASP A 158 -2.93 -11.44 10.90
N ALA A 159 -2.00 -10.54 11.18
CA ALA A 159 -0.62 -10.63 10.75
C ALA A 159 0.05 -11.94 11.19
N LYS A 160 -0.29 -12.47 12.38
CA LYS A 160 0.27 -13.72 12.88
C LYS A 160 -0.11 -14.92 12.03
N LYS A 161 -1.29 -14.88 11.41
CA LYS A 161 -1.74 -15.93 10.51
C LYS A 161 -1.05 -15.90 9.16
N LEU A 162 -0.78 -14.71 8.65
CA LEU A 162 -0.10 -14.52 7.37
C LEU A 162 1.40 -14.72 7.48
N PHE A 163 2.03 -14.15 8.50
CA PHE A 163 3.48 -14.13 8.68
C PHE A 163 3.96 -15.07 9.80
N LYS A 164 3.28 -16.22 9.96
CA LYS A 164 3.45 -17.17 11.07
C LYS A 164 4.91 -17.55 11.38
N ASN A 165 5.77 -17.56 10.36
CA ASN A 165 7.16 -18.01 10.49
C ASN A 165 8.16 -16.84 10.48
N ASP A 166 7.71 -15.60 10.59
CA ASP A 166 8.58 -14.41 10.56
C ASP A 166 8.37 -13.54 11.79
N ASN A 167 8.87 -14.00 12.92
CA ASN A 167 8.76 -13.30 14.20
C ASN A 167 9.38 -11.90 14.18
N ILE A 168 10.45 -11.70 13.38
CA ILE A 168 11.10 -10.39 13.24
C ILE A 168 10.14 -9.41 12.57
N LEU A 169 9.51 -9.82 11.46
CA LEU A 169 8.54 -8.99 10.76
C LEU A 169 7.31 -8.68 11.64
N LEU A 170 6.81 -9.69 12.36
CA LEU A 170 5.69 -9.52 13.29
C LEU A 170 6.02 -8.52 14.42
N THR A 171 7.23 -8.61 14.99
CA THR A 171 7.69 -7.68 16.01
C THR A 171 7.82 -6.26 15.45
N CYS A 172 8.38 -6.11 14.25
CA CYS A 172 8.49 -4.81 13.60
C CYS A 172 7.11 -4.20 13.28
N LEU A 173 6.16 -5.00 12.79
CA LEU A 173 4.78 -4.56 12.56
C LEU A 173 4.14 -4.04 13.85
N LYS A 174 4.21 -4.84 14.91
CA LYS A 174 3.67 -4.43 16.21
C LYS A 174 4.30 -3.12 16.69
N ASN A 175 5.63 -3.02 16.69
CA ASN A 175 6.32 -1.84 17.21
C ASN A 175 6.05 -0.55 16.41
N LYS A 176 5.79 -0.67 15.09
CA LYS A 176 5.60 0.50 14.24
C LYS A 176 4.13 0.89 14.05
N PHE A 177 3.18 -0.02 14.25
CA PHE A 177 1.78 0.21 13.90
C PHE A 177 0.77 -0.06 15.02
N GLN A 178 1.19 -0.55 16.19
CA GLN A 178 0.24 -0.88 17.27
C GLN A 178 -0.56 0.33 17.76
N ASP A 179 0.07 1.50 17.82
CA ASP A 179 -0.54 2.76 18.31
C ASP A 179 -0.41 3.86 17.26
N GLY A 180 -0.69 3.55 16.01
CA GLY A 180 -0.41 4.39 14.85
C GLY A 180 1.02 4.23 14.35
N PHE A 181 1.29 4.74 13.15
CA PHE A 181 2.62 4.64 12.55
C PHE A 181 3.67 5.41 13.35
N LYS A 182 4.78 4.76 13.69
CA LYS A 182 5.89 5.34 14.45
C LYS A 182 7.22 4.94 13.81
N ASP A 183 7.86 5.86 13.11
CA ASP A 183 9.23 5.73 12.62
C ASP A 183 9.94 7.08 12.63
N VAL A 184 10.33 7.52 13.84
CA VAL A 184 10.95 8.84 14.08
C VAL A 184 12.14 9.07 13.15
N HIS A 185 12.98 8.05 12.94
CA HIS A 185 14.13 8.18 12.04
C HIS A 185 13.72 8.47 10.60
N LEU A 186 12.74 7.75 10.06
CA LEU A 186 12.24 7.97 8.70
C LEU A 186 11.60 9.35 8.56
N GLU A 187 10.77 9.74 9.52
CA GLU A 187 10.09 11.03 9.53
C GLU A 187 11.09 12.19 9.57
N GLU A 188 12.08 12.15 10.47
CA GLU A 188 13.15 13.16 10.55
C GLU A 188 13.95 13.27 9.25
N GLN A 189 14.33 12.13 8.65
CA GLN A 189 15.04 12.13 7.37
C GLN A 189 14.20 12.74 6.26
N VAL A 190 12.90 12.45 6.22
CA VAL A 190 12.00 13.00 5.22
C VAL A 190 11.78 14.50 5.42
N VAL A 191 11.56 14.95 6.64
CA VAL A 191 11.44 16.38 6.94
C VAL A 191 12.71 17.12 6.52
N LYS A 192 13.87 16.65 6.96
CA LYS A 192 15.15 17.30 6.70
C LYS A 192 15.55 17.30 5.22
N ASN A 193 15.41 16.16 4.55
CA ASN A 193 16.04 15.94 3.24
C ASN A 193 15.04 15.92 2.09
N TRP A 194 13.74 15.96 2.35
CA TRP A 194 12.69 16.05 1.34
C TRP A 194 11.90 17.35 1.45
N ILE A 195 11.25 17.58 2.59
CA ILE A 195 10.39 18.75 2.80
C ILE A 195 11.21 20.04 2.80
N ASN A 196 12.25 20.12 3.64
CA ASN A 196 13.09 21.32 3.75
C ASN A 196 13.90 21.63 2.48
N ARG A 197 14.08 20.64 1.59
CA ARG A 197 14.70 20.85 0.27
C ARG A 197 13.69 21.26 -0.81
N GLY A 198 12.41 21.41 -0.45
CA GLY A 198 11.35 21.77 -1.39
C GLY A 198 11.08 20.74 -2.48
N LEU A 199 11.33 19.44 -2.19
CA LEU A 199 11.06 18.37 -3.14
C LEU A 199 9.54 18.13 -3.25
N ARG A 200 9.14 17.45 -4.32
CA ARG A 200 7.73 17.31 -4.70
C ARG A 200 6.88 16.68 -3.60
N ILE A 201 5.77 17.37 -3.25
CA ILE A 201 4.75 16.93 -2.31
C ILE A 201 3.41 16.86 -3.03
N LYS A 202 2.70 15.74 -2.87
CA LYS A 202 1.35 15.53 -3.33
C LYS A 202 0.41 15.58 -2.13
N LYS A 203 -0.41 16.62 -2.07
CA LYS A 203 -1.44 16.76 -1.03
C LYS A 203 -2.70 16.02 -1.45
N ILE A 204 -3.25 15.25 -0.54
CA ILE A 204 -4.54 14.58 -0.71
C ILE A 204 -5.43 14.93 0.48
N ARG A 205 -6.72 15.12 0.22
CA ARG A 205 -7.72 15.25 1.28
C ARG A 205 -8.30 13.87 1.57
N LEU A 206 -8.55 13.58 2.83
CA LEU A 206 -9.14 12.30 3.22
C LEU A 206 -10.53 12.10 2.61
N GLU A 207 -11.30 13.18 2.48
CA GLU A 207 -12.63 13.17 1.90
C GLU A 207 -12.63 12.95 0.38
N ASP A 208 -11.59 13.40 -0.32
CA ASP A 208 -11.44 13.22 -1.78
C ASP A 208 -11.07 11.77 -2.15
N ASN A 209 -10.80 10.92 -1.15
CA ASN A 209 -10.42 9.52 -1.34
C ASN A 209 -11.57 8.52 -1.15
N ASN A 210 -12.81 9.00 -1.04
CA ASN A 210 -13.98 8.13 -1.08
C ASN A 210 -14.18 7.61 -2.50
N ILE A 211 -13.81 6.36 -2.72
CA ILE A 211 -14.06 5.68 -4.00
C ILE A 211 -15.38 4.95 -3.87
N SER A 212 -16.36 5.35 -4.67
CA SER A 212 -17.59 4.59 -4.82
C SER A 212 -17.34 3.41 -5.75
N ILE A 213 -17.39 2.20 -5.21
CA ILE A 213 -17.18 0.98 -6.00
C ILE A 213 -18.54 0.42 -6.39
N PRO A 214 -18.91 0.38 -7.70
CA PRO A 214 -20.13 -0.24 -8.15
C PRO A 214 -20.19 -1.71 -7.74
N VAL A 215 -21.36 -2.19 -7.32
CA VAL A 215 -21.58 -3.60 -6.96
C VAL A 215 -21.18 -4.53 -8.10
N SER A 216 -21.44 -4.13 -9.36
CA SER A 216 -21.02 -4.88 -10.55
C SER A 216 -19.51 -5.08 -10.64
N SER A 217 -18.72 -4.07 -10.29
CA SER A 217 -17.25 -4.16 -10.29
C SER A 217 -16.75 -5.15 -9.24
N ILE A 218 -17.43 -5.24 -8.09
CA ILE A 218 -17.10 -6.19 -7.04
C ILE A 218 -17.49 -7.62 -7.46
N LEU A 219 -18.66 -7.80 -8.06
CA LEU A 219 -19.12 -9.09 -8.57
C LEU A 219 -18.17 -9.63 -9.65
N ASN A 220 -17.63 -8.75 -10.47
CA ASN A 220 -16.71 -9.11 -11.55
C ASN A 220 -15.24 -9.19 -11.08
N PHE A 221 -14.93 -8.81 -9.84
CA PHE A 221 -13.57 -8.85 -9.32
C PHE A 221 -13.05 -10.29 -9.22
N GLN A 222 -12.08 -10.59 -10.04
CA GLN A 222 -11.46 -11.91 -10.09
C GLN A 222 -10.30 -11.98 -9.10
N VAL A 223 -10.55 -12.63 -7.97
CA VAL A 223 -9.48 -12.94 -7.01
C VAL A 223 -8.64 -14.10 -7.56
N GLU A 224 -7.33 -13.91 -7.58
CA GLU A 224 -6.40 -14.97 -8.00
C GLU A 224 -6.67 -16.27 -7.21
N PRO A 225 -6.76 -17.45 -7.90
CA PRO A 225 -7.11 -18.70 -7.24
C PRO A 225 -6.20 -19.08 -6.07
N SER A 226 -4.89 -18.80 -6.17
CA SER A 226 -3.92 -19.04 -5.11
C SER A 226 -4.24 -18.22 -3.84
N LEU A 227 -4.52 -16.92 -4.01
CA LEU A 227 -4.94 -16.02 -2.93
C LEU A 227 -6.25 -16.50 -2.30
N LYS A 228 -7.25 -16.83 -3.12
CA LYS A 228 -8.55 -17.32 -2.64
C LYS A 228 -8.41 -18.59 -1.82
N ASN A 229 -7.65 -19.57 -2.30
CA ASN A 229 -7.41 -20.83 -1.60
C ASN A 229 -6.63 -20.61 -0.30
N ARG A 230 -5.63 -19.74 -0.32
CA ARG A 230 -4.84 -19.44 0.87
C ARG A 230 -5.67 -18.74 1.95
N LEU A 231 -6.50 -17.77 1.57
CA LEU A 231 -7.40 -17.09 2.48
C LEU A 231 -8.41 -18.04 3.11
N ARG A 232 -9.02 -18.93 2.32
CA ARG A 232 -9.91 -19.97 2.85
C ARG A 232 -9.20 -20.84 3.88
N TYR A 233 -8.03 -21.38 3.55
CA TYR A 233 -7.24 -22.18 4.47
C TYR A 233 -6.98 -21.47 5.81
N ILE A 234 -6.53 -20.20 5.76
CA ILE A 234 -6.24 -19.41 6.97
C ILE A 234 -7.51 -19.16 7.80
N LEU A 235 -8.67 -19.01 7.16
CA LEU A 235 -9.93 -18.75 7.84
C LEU A 235 -10.54 -20.03 8.42
N GLU A 236 -10.42 -21.17 7.73
CA GLU A 236 -10.94 -22.48 8.15
C GLU A 236 -10.14 -23.08 9.31
N ASP A 237 -8.83 -22.82 9.38
CA ASP A 237 -7.96 -23.28 10.49
C ASP A 237 -8.43 -22.77 11.87
N ASN A 238 -9.36 -21.79 11.90
CA ASN A 238 -9.98 -21.27 13.12
C ASN A 238 -11.28 -21.99 13.51
N CYS A 239 -11.98 -22.65 12.58
CA CYS A 239 -13.22 -23.34 12.91
C CYS A 239 -12.96 -24.69 13.61
N ASN A 240 -11.75 -25.22 13.52
CA ASN A 240 -11.38 -26.52 14.09
C ASN A 240 -10.70 -26.44 15.48
N LYS A 241 -10.70 -25.26 16.11
CA LYS A 241 -10.09 -25.05 17.44
C LYS A 241 -11.10 -24.74 18.56
N PHE A 242 -12.36 -25.09 18.34
CA PHE A 242 -13.40 -25.06 19.39
C PHE A 242 -13.97 -26.45 19.62
#